data_88fd0a1c874c05332930c83bec2e965a
#
_entry.id   88fd0a1c874c05332930c83bec2e965a
#
_cell.length_a   1.000
_cell.length_b   1.000
_cell.length_c   1.000
_cell.angle_alpha   90.00
_cell.angle_beta   90.00
_cell.angle_gamma   90.00
#
_symmetry.space_group_name_H-M   'P 1'
#
loop_
_entity.id
_entity.type
_entity.pdbx_description
1 polymer ?
#
loop_
_entity_poly.entity_id
_entity_poly.type
_entity_poly.pdbx_seq_one_letter_code
_entity_poly.pdbx_strand_id
1 'polypeptide(L)'
;MFLIYPMSRRNAIFETLRAAVIEVPNLKNDDLVIFGDADEIPNKETVKSLRNIKLSNNEIKVLQLDLFYFFFNYRLSNNKWNGLKVLNANTFLNTEGIYVNIRQAHDWDPSYITTAITNAGWHYS
;
A
#
# COMPACT_ATOMS: atom_id res chain seq x y z
N MET A 1 2.25 -0.84 -8.17
CA MET A 1 2.73 -1.66 -7.03
C MET A 1 4.20 -1.97 -7.23
N PHE A 2 4.98 -1.89 -6.17
CA PHE A 2 6.43 -1.91 -6.28
C PHE A 2 7.06 -2.92 -5.34
N LEU A 3 8.21 -3.44 -5.77
CA LEU A 3 9.00 -4.38 -4.97
C LEU A 3 9.67 -3.68 -3.79
N ILE A 4 9.82 -4.40 -2.68
CA ILE A 4 10.53 -3.92 -1.51
C ILE A 4 11.82 -4.70 -1.35
N TYR A 5 12.90 -3.95 -1.18
CA TYR A 5 14.23 -4.47 -0.96
C TYR A 5 14.63 -4.36 0.52
N PRO A 6 15.80 -4.88 0.89
CA PRO A 6 16.29 -4.77 2.26
C PRO A 6 16.31 -3.34 2.79
N MET A 7 16.20 -3.19 4.09
CA MET A 7 16.06 -1.90 4.79
C MET A 7 17.07 -0.85 4.34
N SER A 8 18.33 -1.25 4.12
CA SER A 8 19.40 -0.34 3.72
C SER A 8 19.16 0.36 2.37
N ARG A 9 18.27 -0.17 1.54
CA ARG A 9 17.97 0.39 0.22
C ARG A 9 16.59 1.05 0.14
N ARG A 10 15.83 1.02 1.21
CA ARG A 10 14.45 1.49 1.17
C ARG A 10 14.31 2.96 0.83
N ASN A 11 15.21 3.79 1.34
CA ASN A 11 15.16 5.22 1.03
C ASN A 11 15.43 5.49 -0.45
N ALA A 12 16.41 4.80 -1.04
CA ALA A 12 16.70 4.95 -2.47
C ALA A 12 15.53 4.48 -3.33
N ILE A 13 14.87 3.39 -2.92
CA ILE A 13 13.70 2.89 -3.62
C ILE A 13 12.56 3.90 -3.51
N PHE A 14 12.33 4.45 -2.34
CA PHE A 14 11.27 5.44 -2.16
C PHE A 14 11.45 6.64 -3.09
N GLU A 15 12.66 7.15 -3.21
CA GLU A 15 12.95 8.25 -4.13
C GLU A 15 12.69 7.85 -5.59
N THR A 16 13.01 6.61 -5.96
CA THR A 16 12.70 6.09 -7.30
C THR A 16 11.20 6.00 -7.53
N LEU A 17 10.45 5.52 -6.56
CA LEU A 17 8.99 5.44 -6.65
C LEU A 17 8.36 6.83 -6.74
N ARG A 18 8.84 7.76 -5.94
CA ARG A 18 8.38 9.15 -5.98
C ARG A 18 8.61 9.76 -7.36
N ALA A 19 9.78 9.57 -7.94
CA ALA A 19 10.10 10.07 -9.27
C ALA A 19 9.18 9.46 -10.33
N ALA A 20 8.88 8.17 -10.22
CA ALA A 20 7.97 7.49 -11.15
C ALA A 20 6.55 8.04 -11.03
N VAL A 21 6.06 8.28 -9.82
CA VAL A 21 4.72 8.83 -9.59
C VAL A 21 4.61 10.25 -10.15
N ILE A 22 5.63 11.07 -9.94
CA ILE A 22 5.65 12.45 -10.46
C ILE A 22 5.52 12.49 -11.99
N GLU A 23 6.05 11.49 -12.67
CA GLU A 23 6.04 11.45 -14.15
C GLU A 23 4.73 10.90 -14.72
N VAL A 24 3.77 10.49 -13.90
CA VAL A 24 2.47 10.05 -14.40
C VAL A 24 1.77 11.21 -15.09
N PRO A 25 1.36 11.04 -16.38
CA PRO A 25 0.68 12.10 -17.10
C PRO A 25 -0.63 12.52 -16.43
N ASN A 26 -0.84 13.83 -16.32
CA ASN A 26 -2.07 14.39 -15.74
C ASN A 26 -2.34 13.96 -14.30
N LEU A 27 -1.30 13.72 -13.53
CA LEU A 27 -1.42 13.33 -12.13
C LEU A 27 -2.14 14.43 -11.34
N LYS A 28 -3.15 14.02 -10.57
CA LYS A 28 -3.90 14.90 -9.68
C LYS A 28 -3.57 14.56 -8.23
N ASN A 29 -3.71 15.55 -7.36
CA ASN A 29 -3.42 15.36 -5.93
C ASN A 29 -4.29 14.30 -5.28
N ASP A 30 -5.49 14.09 -5.77
CA ASP A 30 -6.43 13.10 -5.24
C ASP A 30 -6.38 11.73 -5.95
N ASP A 31 -5.50 11.56 -6.93
CA ASP A 31 -5.25 10.25 -7.51
C ASP A 31 -4.71 9.29 -6.45
N LEU A 32 -5.08 8.03 -6.54
CA LEU A 32 -4.66 7.04 -5.55
C LEU A 32 -3.35 6.35 -5.96
N VAL A 33 -2.50 6.19 -4.98
CA VAL A 33 -1.26 5.41 -5.09
C VAL A 33 -1.43 4.16 -4.25
N ILE A 34 -1.22 3.00 -4.85
CA ILE A 34 -1.22 1.71 -4.17
C ILE A 34 0.18 1.16 -4.23
N PHE A 35 0.76 0.82 -3.09
CA PHE A 35 2.09 0.22 -3.08
C PHE A 35 2.22 -0.89 -2.06
N GLY A 36 3.17 -1.78 -2.29
CA GLY A 36 3.46 -2.92 -1.43
C GLY A 36 4.49 -3.84 -2.05
N ASP A 37 4.58 -5.04 -1.51
CA ASP A 37 5.49 -6.07 -1.99
C ASP A 37 4.94 -6.74 -3.25
N ALA A 38 5.82 -7.33 -4.04
CA ALA A 38 5.42 -7.97 -5.30
C ALA A 38 4.55 -9.21 -5.10
N ASP A 39 4.61 -9.83 -3.93
CA ASP A 39 3.81 -11.00 -3.57
C ASP A 39 2.48 -10.63 -2.89
N GLU A 40 2.18 -9.34 -2.81
CA GLU A 40 0.93 -8.83 -2.27
C GLU A 40 0.03 -8.40 -3.41
N ILE A 41 -1.11 -9.06 -3.57
CA ILE A 41 -1.97 -8.90 -4.75
C ILE A 41 -3.38 -8.50 -4.30
N PRO A 42 -3.84 -7.29 -4.68
CA PRO A 42 -5.23 -6.91 -4.41
C PRO A 42 -6.18 -7.69 -5.31
N ASN A 43 -7.35 -8.01 -4.80
CA ASN A 43 -8.35 -8.65 -5.65
C ASN A 43 -9.06 -7.62 -6.52
N LYS A 44 -9.74 -8.11 -7.54
CA LYS A 44 -10.41 -7.29 -8.54
C LYS A 44 -11.48 -6.38 -7.93
N GLU A 45 -12.23 -6.89 -6.99
CA GLU A 45 -13.32 -6.14 -6.35
C GLU A 45 -12.77 -4.97 -5.54
N THR A 46 -11.67 -5.18 -4.85
CA THR A 46 -10.99 -4.13 -4.09
C THR A 46 -10.52 -3.01 -5.03
N VAL A 47 -9.87 -3.37 -6.13
CA VAL A 47 -9.39 -2.37 -7.10
C VAL A 47 -10.55 -1.57 -7.68
N LYS A 48 -11.65 -2.23 -8.01
CA LYS A 48 -12.85 -1.54 -8.50
C LYS A 48 -13.43 -0.58 -7.47
N SER A 49 -13.50 -1.00 -6.21
CA SER A 49 -14.06 -0.15 -5.16
C SER A 49 -13.21 1.09 -4.92
N LEU A 50 -11.89 0.98 -5.08
CA LEU A 50 -10.97 2.09 -4.86
C LEU A 50 -11.10 3.19 -5.93
N ARG A 51 -11.61 2.89 -7.10
CA ARG A 51 -11.73 3.88 -8.19
C ARG A 51 -12.60 5.08 -7.83
N ASN A 52 -13.56 4.90 -6.94
CA ASN A 52 -14.53 5.92 -6.57
C ASN A 52 -14.28 6.51 -5.18
N ILE A 53 -13.18 6.11 -4.55
CA ILE A 53 -12.84 6.57 -3.21
C ILE A 53 -11.93 7.78 -3.32
N LYS A 54 -12.21 8.78 -2.49
CA LYS A 54 -11.31 9.91 -2.27
C LYS A 54 -10.78 9.85 -0.86
N LEU A 55 -9.47 9.92 -0.72
CA LEU A 55 -8.80 9.92 0.57
C LEU A 55 -8.37 11.35 0.91
N SER A 56 -8.53 11.70 2.16
CA SER A 56 -8.00 12.97 2.66
C SER A 56 -6.48 12.88 2.83
N ASN A 57 -5.83 14.02 3.00
CA ASN A 57 -4.41 14.04 3.32
C ASN A 57 -4.17 13.33 4.64
N ASN A 58 -3.07 12.59 4.72
CA ASN A 58 -2.70 11.77 5.88
C ASN A 58 -3.64 10.59 6.15
N GLU A 59 -4.53 10.29 5.24
CA GLU A 59 -5.37 9.10 5.33
C GLU A 59 -4.73 7.94 4.57
N ILE A 60 -4.60 6.79 5.22
CA ILE A 60 -4.03 5.57 4.63
C ILE A 60 -5.03 4.44 4.80
N LYS A 61 -5.37 3.78 3.71
CA LYS A 61 -6.10 2.52 3.78
C LYS A 61 -5.11 1.36 3.70
N VAL A 62 -5.25 0.43 4.65
CA VAL A 62 -4.44 -0.78 4.70
C VAL A 62 -5.27 -1.92 4.13
N LEU A 63 -4.77 -2.59 3.13
CA LEU A 63 -5.44 -3.75 2.55
C LEU A 63 -5.06 -5.00 3.34
N GLN A 64 -6.05 -5.62 3.98
CA GLN A 64 -5.86 -6.88 4.69
C GLN A 64 -6.02 -8.04 3.72
N LEU A 65 -4.96 -8.82 3.60
CA LEU A 65 -4.84 -9.89 2.63
C LEU A 65 -4.92 -11.25 3.32
N ASP A 66 -5.42 -12.25 2.61
CA ASP A 66 -5.29 -13.64 3.04
C ASP A 66 -3.87 -14.11 2.80
N LEU A 67 -3.30 -14.77 3.79
CA LEU A 67 -1.93 -15.25 3.73
C LEU A 67 -1.90 -16.70 3.25
N PHE A 68 -1.13 -16.95 2.19
CA PHE A 68 -0.90 -18.29 1.64
C PHE A 68 0.56 -18.66 1.76
N TYR A 69 0.82 -19.92 2.12
CA TYR A 69 2.17 -20.46 2.17
C TYR A 69 2.35 -21.58 1.16
N PHE A 70 3.57 -21.72 0.67
CA PHE A 70 4.01 -22.80 -0.20
C PHE A 70 3.25 -22.83 -1.54
N PHE A 71 2.35 -23.76 -1.71
CA PHE A 71 1.77 -24.09 -3.02
C PHE A 71 0.49 -23.31 -3.36
N PHE A 72 0.35 -22.08 -2.89
CA PHE A 72 -0.79 -21.20 -3.20
C PHE A 72 -2.17 -21.72 -2.78
N ASN A 73 -2.26 -22.99 -2.40
CA ASN A 73 -3.49 -23.59 -1.92
C ASN A 73 -3.50 -23.84 -0.41
N TYR A 74 -2.42 -23.47 0.28
CA TYR A 74 -2.35 -23.60 1.73
C TYR A 74 -2.63 -22.26 2.38
N ARG A 75 -3.88 -22.03 2.71
CA ARG A 75 -4.33 -20.79 3.32
C ARG A 75 -4.29 -20.88 4.84
N LEU A 76 -3.73 -19.88 5.48
CA LEU A 76 -3.80 -19.75 6.92
C LEU A 76 -5.10 -19.02 7.29
N SER A 77 -6.10 -19.79 7.70
CA SER A 77 -7.47 -19.29 7.87
C SER A 77 -7.61 -18.18 8.92
N ASN A 78 -6.71 -18.12 9.90
CA ASN A 78 -6.79 -17.17 11.00
C ASN A 78 -5.75 -16.06 10.90
N ASN A 79 -4.92 -16.05 9.87
CA ASN A 79 -3.87 -15.05 9.72
C ASN A 79 -4.22 -14.10 8.58
N LYS A 80 -4.35 -12.84 8.94
CA LYS A 80 -4.50 -11.75 7.99
C LYS A 80 -3.19 -10.99 7.90
N TRP A 81 -2.85 -10.59 6.70
CA TRP A 81 -1.65 -9.81 6.44
C TRP A 81 -2.03 -8.36 6.14
N ASN A 82 -1.54 -7.43 6.93
CA ASN A 82 -1.70 -6.00 6.65
C ASN A 82 -0.67 -5.62 5.60
N GLY A 83 -1.09 -5.65 4.36
CA GLY A 83 -0.20 -5.57 3.22
C GLY A 83 -0.18 -4.21 2.54
N LEU A 84 -0.71 -4.17 1.35
CA LEU A 84 -0.73 -2.99 0.49
C LEU A 84 -1.28 -1.76 1.21
N LYS A 85 -0.69 -0.61 0.91
CA LYS A 85 -1.14 0.69 1.42
C LYS A 85 -1.71 1.52 0.28
N VAL A 86 -2.81 2.21 0.55
CA VAL A 86 -3.48 3.08 -0.42
C VAL A 86 -3.55 4.49 0.17
N LEU A 87 -3.04 5.46 -0.56
CA LEU A 87 -3.09 6.86 -0.13
C LEU A 87 -3.21 7.75 -1.37
N ASN A 88 -3.54 9.01 -1.18
CA ASN A 88 -3.61 9.92 -2.32
C ASN A 88 -2.19 10.37 -2.75
N ALA A 89 -2.08 10.81 -3.99
CA ALA A 89 -0.79 11.23 -4.55
C ALA A 89 -0.18 12.38 -3.76
N ASN A 90 -0.99 13.32 -3.29
CA ASN A 90 -0.49 14.43 -2.50
C ASN A 90 0.17 13.96 -1.21
N THR A 91 -0.46 13.07 -0.47
CA THR A 91 0.13 12.49 0.74
C THR A 91 1.40 11.72 0.41
N PHE A 92 1.38 10.91 -0.64
CA PHE A 92 2.56 10.12 -1.05
C PHE A 92 3.75 11.01 -1.40
N LEU A 93 3.52 12.07 -2.18
CA LEU A 93 4.59 12.93 -2.65
C LEU A 93 5.13 13.88 -1.58
N ASN A 94 4.30 14.25 -0.62
CA ASN A 94 4.68 15.22 0.42
C ASN A 94 5.07 14.60 1.75
N THR A 95 4.98 13.29 1.87
CA THR A 95 5.48 12.60 3.06
C THR A 95 6.99 12.54 2.99
N GLU A 96 7.64 13.36 3.79
CA GLU A 96 9.08 13.44 3.77
C GLU A 96 9.72 12.15 4.27
N GLY A 97 10.57 11.62 3.40
CA GLY A 97 11.68 10.75 3.80
C GLY A 97 11.29 9.42 4.35
N ILE A 98 9.99 9.01 4.28
CA ILE A 98 9.74 7.91 5.12
C ILE A 98 8.77 6.90 4.52
N TYR A 99 9.27 6.30 3.49
CA TYR A 99 8.74 5.05 3.02
C TYR A 99 8.47 4.07 4.17
N VAL A 100 9.38 4.00 5.14
CA VAL A 100 9.22 3.13 6.31
C VAL A 100 7.98 3.50 7.12
N ASN A 101 7.72 4.78 7.33
CA ASN A 101 6.56 5.22 8.11
C ASN A 101 5.26 4.89 7.41
N ILE A 102 5.18 5.12 6.11
CA ILE A 102 3.99 4.75 5.35
C ILE A 102 3.80 3.24 5.34
N ARG A 103 4.87 2.49 5.11
CA ARG A 103 4.83 1.03 5.09
C ARG A 103 4.40 0.45 6.43
N GLN A 104 4.83 1.04 7.51
CA GLN A 104 4.54 0.58 8.87
C GLN A 104 3.37 1.30 9.51
N ALA A 105 2.65 2.12 8.75
CA ALA A 105 1.49 2.81 9.29
C ALA A 105 0.44 1.80 9.75
N HIS A 106 0.03 1.97 10.97
CA HIS A 106 -0.95 1.12 11.64
C HIS A 106 -1.89 2.02 12.45
N ASP A 107 -2.91 1.42 13.03
CA ASP A 107 -3.89 2.13 13.85
C ASP A 107 -3.28 2.92 14.99
N TRP A 108 -2.09 2.54 15.42
CA TRP A 108 -1.40 3.19 16.52
C TRP A 108 -0.55 4.41 16.12
N ASP A 109 -0.35 4.65 14.82
CA ASP A 109 0.45 5.79 14.38
C ASP A 109 -0.40 7.06 14.33
N PRO A 110 -0.14 8.04 15.23
CA PRO A 110 -0.97 9.23 15.30
C PRO A 110 -0.79 10.20 14.13
N SER A 111 0.25 9.99 13.29
CA SER A 111 0.51 10.83 12.14
C SER A 111 -0.48 10.59 11.00
N TYR A 112 -1.17 9.45 11.02
CA TYR A 112 -2.05 9.03 9.93
C TYR A 112 -3.40 8.58 10.45
N ILE A 113 -4.44 8.85 9.67
CA ILE A 113 -5.76 8.26 9.86
C ILE A 113 -5.74 6.94 9.09
N THR A 114 -5.74 5.83 9.81
CA THR A 114 -5.57 4.50 9.21
C THR A 114 -6.88 3.72 9.28
N THR A 115 -7.33 3.22 8.16
CA THR A 115 -8.50 2.34 8.07
C THR A 115 -8.14 1.10 7.27
N ALA A 116 -8.81 -0.02 7.57
CA ALA A 116 -8.53 -1.29 6.91
C ALA A 116 -9.66 -1.64 5.93
N ILE A 117 -9.26 -2.25 4.81
CA ILE A 117 -10.18 -2.94 3.90
C ILE A 117 -9.93 -4.43 4.07
N THR A 118 -10.94 -5.14 4.55
CA THR A 118 -10.85 -6.59 4.79
C THR A 118 -11.07 -7.38 3.50
N ASN A 119 -10.56 -8.60 3.47
CA ASN A 119 -10.71 -9.52 2.33
C ASN A 119 -10.27 -8.87 1.01
N ALA A 120 -9.17 -8.14 1.05
CA ALA A 120 -8.79 -7.26 -0.05
C ALA A 120 -7.92 -7.94 -1.10
N GLY A 121 -7.43 -9.14 -0.84
CA GLY A 121 -6.58 -9.84 -1.79
C GLY A 121 -5.76 -10.94 -1.12
N TRP A 122 -4.57 -11.18 -1.67
CA TRP A 122 -3.74 -12.32 -1.29
C TRP A 122 -2.29 -11.92 -1.08
N HIS A 123 -1.64 -12.58 -0.13
CA HIS A 123 -0.20 -12.53 0.08
C HIS A 123 0.37 -13.94 -0.09
N TYR A 124 1.20 -14.12 -1.08
CA TYR A 124 1.85 -15.40 -1.37
C TYR A 124 3.28 -15.39 -0.84
N SER A 125 3.46 -16.08 0.23
CA SER A 125 4.76 -16.13 0.90
C SER A 125 5.55 -17.38 0.52
#